data_665ec89478641801e7a376ac89536098
#
_entry.id   665ec89478641801e7a376ac89536098
#
_cell.length_a   1.000
_cell.length_b   1.000
_cell.length_c   1.000
_cell.angle_alpha   90.00
_cell.angle_beta   90.00
_cell.angle_gamma   90.00
#
_symmetry.space_group_name_H-M   'P 1'
#
loop_
_entity.id
_entity.type
_entity.pdbx_description
1 polymer ?
#
loop_
_entity_poly.entity_id
_entity_poly.type
_entity_poly.pdbx_seq_one_letter_code
_entity_poly.pdbx_strand_id
1 'polypeptide(L)'
;MKVVQLGPYPPPHGGVQTNLVAIREYLERNGHSCAAIHLTRYRGNAPGVYYPASAVELARLLIRLRVDILHLHFGGDLTMRLLALALFCTLLPGRKTVLSFHSGGYPSSPAGRTAGWWTLRGFVFRRLDGVIAVNDEIAAMFRKFGVRPNRLRTILPFAVQLPDPAQPLPDRLQTFMAAHKPFLLTVGLLEPEYDLGLQIEAMADILERFPRAGLAIVGAGSLEESLRRQIAAKPYAESILLYGDMPRAVTLRAMLACDALLRTTLYDGDSVSVREALYLGTPVIATDNGMRPAGLRLIPISNRERLGDAVFDVVAAGQPRKPMADDGLENLRAVERLYRELP
;
A
#
# COMPACT_ATOMS: atom_id res chain seq x y z
N MET A 1 -7.42 21.80 -12.85
CA MET A 1 -6.48 20.92 -13.60
C MET A 1 -7.21 19.66 -14.01
N LYS A 2 -6.78 19.07 -15.14
CA LYS A 2 -7.24 17.76 -15.60
C LYS A 2 -6.11 16.76 -15.42
N VAL A 3 -6.30 15.79 -14.55
CA VAL A 3 -5.29 14.80 -14.18
C VAL A 3 -5.74 13.40 -14.61
N VAL A 4 -4.82 12.60 -15.12
CA VAL A 4 -5.03 11.16 -15.32
C VAL A 4 -3.97 10.41 -14.52
N GLN A 5 -4.40 9.54 -13.64
CA GLN A 5 -3.55 8.65 -12.89
C GLN A 5 -3.43 7.29 -13.59
N LEU A 6 -2.23 6.77 -13.73
CA LEU A 6 -1.93 5.49 -14.38
C LEU A 6 -1.33 4.54 -13.34
N GLY A 7 -2.03 3.47 -13.02
CA GLY A 7 -1.56 2.51 -12.01
C GLY A 7 -2.54 1.36 -11.78
N PRO A 8 -2.27 0.52 -10.78
CA PRO A 8 -3.26 -0.45 -10.34
C PRO A 8 -4.44 0.29 -9.68
N TYR A 9 -5.67 -0.04 -10.09
CA TYR A 9 -6.90 0.48 -9.50
C TYR A 9 -7.64 -0.68 -8.78
N PRO A 10 -8.21 -0.46 -7.58
CA PRO A 10 -8.87 -1.54 -6.86
C PRO A 10 -10.11 -2.12 -7.62
N PRO A 11 -10.52 -3.39 -7.40
CA PRO A 11 -9.83 -4.40 -6.62
C PRO A 11 -8.61 -5.01 -7.34
N PRO A 12 -7.70 -5.71 -6.63
CA PRO A 12 -7.62 -5.86 -5.18
C PRO A 12 -7.15 -4.57 -4.50
N HIS A 13 -7.45 -4.45 -3.18
CA HIS A 13 -7.04 -3.30 -2.39
C HIS A 13 -5.62 -3.48 -1.84
N GLY A 14 -4.73 -2.55 -2.19
CA GLY A 14 -3.33 -2.50 -1.72
C GLY A 14 -2.89 -1.04 -1.51
N GLY A 15 -1.70 -0.83 -0.98
CA GLY A 15 -1.22 0.51 -0.64
C GLY A 15 -1.16 1.48 -1.82
N VAL A 16 -0.70 1.02 -2.99
CA VAL A 16 -0.64 1.83 -4.23
C VAL A 16 -2.04 2.21 -4.71
N GLN A 17 -2.97 1.23 -4.72
CA GLN A 17 -4.36 1.45 -5.11
C GLN A 17 -5.05 2.44 -4.18
N THR A 18 -4.86 2.28 -2.88
CA THR A 18 -5.41 3.17 -1.84
C THR A 18 -4.91 4.60 -2.03
N ASN A 19 -3.61 4.78 -2.26
CA ASN A 19 -3.02 6.10 -2.51
C ASN A 19 -3.58 6.74 -3.79
N LEU A 20 -3.66 5.99 -4.88
CA LEU A 20 -4.22 6.47 -6.15
C LEU A 20 -5.67 6.94 -5.98
N VAL A 21 -6.51 6.16 -5.30
CA VAL A 21 -7.91 6.51 -5.03
C VAL A 21 -7.99 7.76 -4.13
N ALA A 22 -7.18 7.83 -3.06
CA ALA A 22 -7.16 8.97 -2.15
C ALA A 22 -6.81 10.29 -2.86
N ILE A 23 -5.78 10.27 -3.73
CA ILE A 23 -5.41 11.44 -4.55
C ILE A 23 -6.56 11.82 -5.49
N ARG A 24 -7.18 10.84 -6.16
CA ARG A 24 -8.30 11.08 -7.07
C ARG A 24 -9.46 11.77 -6.36
N GLU A 25 -9.94 11.21 -5.26
CA GLU A 25 -11.05 11.75 -4.47
C GLU A 25 -10.75 13.13 -3.90
N TYR A 26 -9.50 13.35 -3.46
CA TYR A 26 -9.07 14.67 -2.99
C TYR A 26 -9.13 15.71 -4.09
N LEU A 27 -8.59 15.40 -5.27
CA LEU A 27 -8.60 16.31 -6.42
C LEU A 27 -10.01 16.62 -6.89
N GLU A 28 -10.90 15.61 -6.97
CA GLU A 28 -12.30 15.80 -7.38
C GLU A 28 -13.05 16.69 -6.37
N ARG A 29 -12.85 16.49 -5.06
CA ARG A 29 -13.44 17.36 -4.01
C ARG A 29 -12.94 18.80 -4.06
N ASN A 30 -11.73 19.02 -4.56
CA ASN A 30 -11.15 20.36 -4.74
C ASN A 30 -11.38 20.95 -6.15
N GLY A 31 -12.37 20.45 -6.90
CA GLY A 31 -12.81 21.02 -8.16
C GLY A 31 -11.91 20.70 -9.35
N HIS A 32 -11.05 19.68 -9.24
CA HIS A 32 -10.24 19.19 -10.35
C HIS A 32 -10.91 18.01 -11.05
N SER A 33 -10.63 17.79 -12.33
CA SER A 33 -11.04 16.59 -13.04
C SER A 33 -9.95 15.53 -12.88
N CYS A 34 -10.30 14.36 -12.35
CA CYS A 34 -9.34 13.28 -12.18
C CYS A 34 -9.91 11.94 -12.66
N ALA A 35 -9.27 11.34 -13.66
CA ALA A 35 -9.59 10.00 -14.14
C ALA A 35 -8.44 9.03 -13.83
N ALA A 36 -8.70 7.72 -13.95
CA ALA A 36 -7.67 6.71 -13.79
C ALA A 36 -7.57 5.80 -15.02
N ILE A 37 -6.38 5.29 -15.30
CA ILE A 37 -6.12 4.22 -16.27
C ILE A 37 -5.54 3.04 -15.50
N HIS A 38 -6.28 1.94 -15.52
CA HIS A 38 -5.86 0.70 -14.86
C HIS A 38 -4.83 -0.04 -15.71
N LEU A 39 -3.66 -0.35 -15.13
CA LEU A 39 -2.52 -0.94 -15.83
C LEU A 39 -2.35 -2.44 -15.64
N THR A 40 -3.21 -3.11 -14.86
CA THR A 40 -3.12 -4.55 -14.66
C THR A 40 -4.05 -5.33 -15.61
N ARG A 41 -4.04 -6.66 -15.52
CA ARG A 41 -4.90 -7.52 -16.36
C ARG A 41 -6.37 -7.55 -15.92
N TYR A 42 -6.66 -7.08 -14.71
CA TYR A 42 -8.03 -7.00 -14.23
C TYR A 42 -8.87 -6.08 -15.11
N ARG A 43 -10.12 -6.44 -15.30
CA ARG A 43 -11.11 -5.64 -16.04
C ARG A 43 -12.26 -5.29 -15.11
N GLY A 44 -12.64 -4.05 -15.09
CA GLY A 44 -13.74 -3.53 -14.29
C GLY A 44 -14.56 -2.51 -15.08
N ASN A 45 -15.46 -1.86 -14.38
CA ASN A 45 -16.35 -0.84 -14.93
C ASN A 45 -16.51 0.36 -13.99
N ALA A 46 -15.51 0.63 -13.14
CA ALA A 46 -15.59 1.75 -12.20
C ALA A 46 -15.71 3.09 -12.95
N PRO A 47 -16.58 4.00 -12.50
CA PRO A 47 -16.78 5.31 -13.12
C PRO A 47 -15.48 6.11 -13.20
N GLY A 48 -15.20 6.71 -14.38
CA GLY A 48 -13.98 7.50 -14.59
C GLY A 48 -12.68 6.70 -14.60
N VAL A 49 -12.76 5.36 -14.79
CA VAL A 49 -11.61 4.48 -14.91
C VAL A 49 -11.60 3.81 -16.29
N TYR A 50 -10.48 3.90 -16.97
CA TYR A 50 -10.26 3.26 -18.27
C TYR A 50 -9.50 1.93 -18.09
N TYR A 51 -9.87 0.92 -18.86
CA TYR A 51 -9.30 -0.43 -18.81
C TYR A 51 -8.77 -0.85 -20.20
N PRO A 52 -7.67 -0.27 -20.71
CA PRO A 52 -7.15 -0.61 -22.03
C PRO A 52 -6.72 -2.08 -22.11
N ALA A 53 -7.15 -2.78 -23.17
CA ALA A 53 -6.88 -4.21 -23.34
C ALA A 53 -5.46 -4.49 -23.89
N SER A 54 -4.82 -3.49 -24.48
CA SER A 54 -3.50 -3.63 -25.10
C SER A 54 -2.65 -2.35 -24.94
N ALA A 55 -1.35 -2.47 -25.17
CA ALA A 55 -0.43 -1.33 -25.20
C ALA A 55 -0.80 -0.33 -26.30
N VAL A 56 -1.32 -0.80 -27.45
CA VAL A 56 -1.76 0.06 -28.56
C VAL A 56 -3.00 0.86 -28.15
N GLU A 57 -3.96 0.22 -27.48
CA GLU A 57 -5.15 0.90 -26.97
C GLU A 57 -4.78 1.94 -25.90
N LEU A 58 -3.88 1.58 -24.99
CA LEU A 58 -3.34 2.52 -23.99
C LEU A 58 -2.69 3.73 -24.66
N ALA A 59 -1.84 3.51 -25.66
CA ALA A 59 -1.17 4.60 -26.37
C ALA A 59 -2.18 5.50 -27.10
N ARG A 60 -3.17 4.92 -27.80
CA ARG A 60 -4.25 5.67 -28.45
C ARG A 60 -5.07 6.50 -27.47
N LEU A 61 -5.39 5.91 -26.31
CA LEU A 61 -6.11 6.58 -25.24
C LEU A 61 -5.30 7.77 -24.71
N LEU A 62 -4.03 7.56 -24.40
CA LEU A 62 -3.13 8.61 -23.92
C LEU A 62 -2.96 9.76 -24.93
N ILE A 63 -2.91 9.47 -26.22
CA ILE A 63 -2.83 10.50 -27.26
C ILE A 63 -4.12 11.32 -27.33
N ARG A 64 -5.29 10.68 -27.22
CA ARG A 64 -6.60 11.33 -27.37
C ARG A 64 -7.04 12.14 -26.14
N LEU A 65 -6.67 11.70 -24.94
CA LEU A 65 -7.04 12.39 -23.71
C LEU A 65 -6.37 13.79 -23.66
N ARG A 66 -7.16 14.82 -23.47
CA ARG A 66 -6.68 16.20 -23.26
C ARG A 66 -6.59 16.46 -21.77
N VAL A 67 -5.40 16.28 -21.21
CA VAL A 67 -5.11 16.40 -19.78
C VAL A 67 -3.86 17.24 -19.56
N ASP A 68 -3.78 17.85 -18.39
CA ASP A 68 -2.64 18.67 -18.00
C ASP A 68 -1.52 17.80 -17.42
N ILE A 69 -1.91 16.74 -16.65
CA ILE A 69 -0.99 15.92 -15.90
C ILE A 69 -1.26 14.43 -16.12
N LEU A 70 -0.20 13.67 -16.40
CA LEU A 70 -0.14 12.22 -16.38
C LEU A 70 0.63 11.80 -15.13
N HIS A 71 -0.04 11.15 -14.17
CA HIS A 71 0.57 10.71 -12.92
C HIS A 71 0.68 9.19 -12.88
N LEU A 72 1.90 8.68 -13.01
CA LEU A 72 2.23 7.26 -12.97
C LEU A 72 2.39 6.78 -11.52
N HIS A 73 1.82 5.63 -11.17
CA HIS A 73 1.99 4.97 -9.88
C HIS A 73 2.66 3.61 -10.09
N PHE A 74 3.94 3.50 -9.71
CA PHE A 74 4.70 2.27 -9.85
C PHE A 74 4.98 1.65 -8.49
N GLY A 75 4.58 0.38 -8.33
CA GLY A 75 4.93 -0.49 -7.21
C GLY A 75 5.58 -1.77 -7.73
N GLY A 76 6.30 -2.50 -6.87
CA GLY A 76 7.00 -3.72 -7.26
C GLY A 76 8.19 -3.44 -8.19
N ASP A 77 8.50 -4.41 -9.05
CA ASP A 77 9.64 -4.32 -9.97
C ASP A 77 9.41 -3.36 -11.13
N LEU A 78 10.43 -2.57 -11.43
CA LEU A 78 10.43 -1.67 -12.57
C LEU A 78 10.75 -2.43 -13.86
N THR A 79 9.72 -2.92 -14.53
CA THR A 79 9.85 -3.66 -15.79
C THR A 79 10.17 -2.72 -16.96
N MET A 80 10.74 -3.28 -18.04
CA MET A 80 10.99 -2.52 -19.28
C MET A 80 9.71 -1.93 -19.89
N ARG A 81 8.55 -2.59 -19.67
CA ARG A 81 7.24 -2.06 -20.14
C ARG A 81 6.84 -0.80 -19.39
N LEU A 82 7.02 -0.76 -18.06
CA LEU A 82 6.74 0.43 -17.25
C LEU A 82 7.70 1.58 -17.58
N LEU A 83 8.97 1.26 -17.84
CA LEU A 83 9.96 2.24 -18.25
C LEU A 83 9.64 2.84 -19.62
N ALA A 84 9.23 2.01 -20.58
CA ALA A 84 8.78 2.44 -21.91
C ALA A 84 7.51 3.30 -21.81
N LEU A 85 6.56 2.95 -20.95
CA LEU A 85 5.35 3.75 -20.69
C LEU A 85 5.73 5.12 -20.10
N ALA A 86 6.61 5.16 -19.11
CA ALA A 86 7.08 6.42 -18.54
C ALA A 86 7.74 7.30 -19.59
N LEU A 87 8.63 6.74 -20.42
CA LEU A 87 9.25 7.47 -21.53
C LEU A 87 8.20 7.98 -22.51
N PHE A 88 7.26 7.14 -22.93
CA PHE A 88 6.18 7.54 -23.85
C PHE A 88 5.38 8.71 -23.29
N CYS A 89 4.99 8.68 -22.01
CA CYS A 89 4.27 9.78 -21.37
C CYS A 89 5.05 11.10 -21.43
N THR A 90 6.38 11.06 -21.22
CA THR A 90 7.22 12.29 -21.29
C THR A 90 7.38 12.87 -22.70
N LEU A 91 7.02 12.11 -23.73
CA LEU A 91 7.08 12.56 -25.13
C LEU A 91 5.75 13.16 -25.61
N LEU A 92 4.68 13.06 -24.84
CA LEU A 92 3.38 13.62 -25.22
C LEU A 92 3.36 15.14 -25.01
N PRO A 93 3.15 15.94 -26.06
CA PRO A 93 3.23 17.39 -25.97
C PRO A 93 2.10 17.99 -25.13
N GLY A 94 2.39 19.12 -24.46
CA GLY A 94 1.42 19.90 -23.71
C GLY A 94 0.96 19.26 -22.41
N ARG A 95 1.68 18.24 -21.90
CA ARG A 95 1.35 17.51 -20.67
C ARG A 95 2.56 17.37 -19.79
N LYS A 96 2.34 17.37 -18.48
CA LYS A 96 3.37 17.10 -17.48
C LYS A 96 3.28 15.66 -17.01
N THR A 97 4.42 15.00 -16.83
CA THR A 97 4.49 13.61 -16.38
C THR A 97 5.10 13.52 -15.00
N VAL A 98 4.31 12.99 -14.04
CA VAL A 98 4.71 12.75 -12.65
C VAL A 98 4.78 11.25 -12.40
N LEU A 99 5.69 10.82 -11.56
CA LEU A 99 5.82 9.44 -11.10
C LEU A 99 5.78 9.39 -9.58
N SER A 100 4.84 8.65 -8.99
CA SER A 100 4.92 8.15 -7.61
C SER A 100 5.51 6.75 -7.60
N PHE A 101 6.59 6.56 -6.85
CA PHE A 101 7.28 5.28 -6.76
C PHE A 101 7.13 4.68 -5.36
N HIS A 102 6.50 3.48 -5.29
CA HIS A 102 6.06 2.86 -4.03
C HIS A 102 6.87 1.64 -3.61
N SER A 103 7.78 1.14 -4.45
CA SER A 103 8.53 -0.12 -4.19
C SER A 103 9.66 0.09 -3.20
N GLY A 104 9.45 -0.25 -1.93
CA GLY A 104 10.47 -0.15 -0.88
C GLY A 104 11.62 -1.14 -1.04
N GLY A 105 11.38 -2.32 -1.63
CA GLY A 105 12.45 -3.30 -1.89
C GLY A 105 13.31 -2.95 -3.10
N TYR A 106 12.87 -2.04 -3.96
CA TYR A 106 13.60 -1.74 -5.19
C TYR A 106 14.98 -1.09 -4.97
N PRO A 107 15.21 -0.15 -4.04
CA PRO A 107 16.54 0.39 -3.78
C PRO A 107 17.59 -0.67 -3.43
N SER A 108 17.19 -1.72 -2.72
CA SER A 108 18.03 -2.85 -2.32
C SER A 108 18.17 -3.93 -3.38
N SER A 109 17.40 -3.87 -4.46
CA SER A 109 17.49 -4.79 -5.61
C SER A 109 18.79 -4.58 -6.41
N PRO A 110 19.22 -5.55 -7.22
CA PRO A 110 20.38 -5.36 -8.11
C PRO A 110 20.24 -4.12 -9.02
N ALA A 111 19.04 -3.86 -9.50
CA ALA A 111 18.76 -2.71 -10.36
C ALA A 111 18.78 -1.37 -9.61
N GLY A 112 18.33 -1.35 -8.35
CA GLY A 112 18.39 -0.17 -7.48
C GLY A 112 19.81 0.15 -7.01
N ARG A 113 20.58 -0.89 -6.63
CA ARG A 113 21.99 -0.74 -6.23
C ARG A 113 22.88 -0.21 -7.35
N THR A 114 22.60 -0.59 -8.61
CA THR A 114 23.28 -0.10 -9.80
C THR A 114 22.66 1.19 -10.36
N ALA A 115 21.84 1.90 -9.58
CA ALA A 115 21.25 3.17 -9.97
C ALA A 115 22.33 4.18 -10.39
N GLY A 116 22.17 4.78 -11.55
CA GLY A 116 23.11 5.76 -12.09
C GLY A 116 22.51 6.60 -13.21
N TRP A 117 22.96 7.84 -13.32
CA TRP A 117 22.45 8.78 -14.32
C TRP A 117 22.70 8.30 -15.76
N TRP A 118 23.74 7.48 -15.99
CA TRP A 118 24.11 6.91 -17.30
C TRP A 118 23.26 5.72 -17.73
N THR A 119 22.44 5.18 -16.83
CA THR A 119 21.58 4.03 -17.14
C THR A 119 20.36 4.46 -17.96
N LEU A 120 19.74 3.50 -18.68
CA LEU A 120 18.46 3.74 -19.36
C LEU A 120 17.38 4.25 -18.39
N ARG A 121 17.36 3.72 -17.16
CA ARG A 121 16.46 4.18 -16.10
C ARG A 121 16.71 5.65 -15.75
N GLY A 122 17.99 6.02 -15.53
CA GLY A 122 18.37 7.40 -15.28
C GLY A 122 18.01 8.32 -16.43
N PHE A 123 18.17 7.89 -17.67
CA PHE A 123 17.76 8.65 -18.85
C PHE A 123 16.25 8.93 -18.84
N VAL A 124 15.41 7.93 -18.54
CA VAL A 124 13.94 8.09 -18.50
C VAL A 124 13.53 8.97 -17.33
N PHE A 125 14.04 8.70 -16.12
CA PHE A 125 13.60 9.42 -14.92
C PHE A 125 13.97 10.91 -14.92
N ARG A 126 15.08 11.28 -15.53
CA ARG A 126 15.43 12.71 -15.70
C ARG A 126 14.51 13.50 -16.63
N ARG A 127 13.69 12.81 -17.45
CA ARG A 127 12.70 13.44 -18.35
C ARG A 127 11.37 13.73 -17.65
N LEU A 128 11.11 13.06 -16.52
CA LEU A 128 9.90 13.33 -15.75
C LEU A 128 9.88 14.78 -15.24
N ASP A 129 8.73 15.40 -15.26
CA ASP A 129 8.53 16.74 -14.72
C ASP A 129 8.51 16.75 -13.20
N GLY A 130 8.02 15.65 -12.57
CA GLY A 130 8.03 15.44 -11.13
C GLY A 130 8.19 13.98 -10.73
N VAL A 131 8.84 13.74 -9.61
CA VAL A 131 8.98 12.42 -8.99
C VAL A 131 8.60 12.51 -7.51
N ILE A 132 7.70 11.65 -7.08
CA ILE A 132 7.32 11.45 -5.69
C ILE A 132 7.95 10.14 -5.21
N ALA A 133 8.83 10.24 -4.26
CA ALA A 133 9.37 9.11 -3.51
C ALA A 133 8.56 8.95 -2.22
N VAL A 134 8.14 7.73 -1.90
CA VAL A 134 7.33 7.50 -0.70
C VAL A 134 8.16 7.41 0.58
N ASN A 135 9.49 7.41 0.47
CA ASN A 135 10.44 7.48 1.57
C ASN A 135 11.80 8.03 1.11
N ASP A 136 12.70 8.28 2.05
CA ASP A 136 13.99 8.89 1.78
C ASP A 136 14.99 7.96 1.08
N GLU A 137 14.89 6.65 1.26
CA GLU A 137 15.73 5.67 0.56
C GLU A 137 15.43 5.67 -0.94
N ILE A 138 14.15 5.66 -1.30
CA ILE A 138 13.71 5.82 -2.68
C ILE A 138 14.14 7.18 -3.25
N ALA A 139 14.02 8.25 -2.46
CA ALA A 139 14.48 9.57 -2.88
C ALA A 139 15.99 9.59 -3.14
N ALA A 140 16.78 8.96 -2.28
CA ALA A 140 18.23 8.83 -2.46
C ALA A 140 18.58 8.07 -3.76
N MET A 141 17.85 7.00 -4.07
CA MET A 141 18.00 6.25 -5.32
C MET A 141 17.69 7.13 -6.55
N PHE A 142 16.61 7.92 -6.53
CA PHE A 142 16.30 8.82 -7.66
C PHE A 142 17.35 9.92 -7.85
N ARG A 143 17.99 10.40 -6.78
CA ARG A 143 19.16 11.30 -6.89
C ARG A 143 20.32 10.63 -7.63
N LYS A 144 20.61 9.33 -7.37
CA LYS A 144 21.61 8.57 -8.11
C LYS A 144 21.23 8.39 -9.59
N PHE A 145 19.96 8.26 -9.93
CA PHE A 145 19.46 8.30 -11.30
C PHE A 145 19.58 9.68 -11.96
N GLY A 146 19.96 10.72 -11.22
CA GLY A 146 20.19 12.06 -11.73
C GLY A 146 18.92 12.92 -11.78
N VAL A 147 17.85 12.55 -11.07
CA VAL A 147 16.66 13.40 -10.94
C VAL A 147 17.03 14.66 -10.13
N ARG A 148 16.69 15.82 -10.67
CA ARG A 148 17.03 17.11 -10.06
C ARG A 148 16.26 17.32 -8.76
N PRO A 149 16.85 17.93 -7.72
CA PRO A 149 16.20 18.16 -6.42
C PRO A 149 14.87 18.91 -6.50
N ASN A 150 14.75 19.88 -7.42
CA ASN A 150 13.51 20.64 -7.62
C ASN A 150 12.37 19.83 -8.26
N ARG A 151 12.66 18.66 -8.86
CA ARG A 151 11.68 17.73 -9.42
C ARG A 151 11.40 16.52 -8.51
N LEU A 152 12.10 16.39 -7.39
CA LEU A 152 11.96 15.27 -6.47
C LEU A 152 11.33 15.73 -5.15
N ARG A 153 10.28 15.04 -4.71
CA ARG A 153 9.65 15.25 -3.42
C ARG A 153 9.52 13.92 -2.67
N THR A 154 9.74 13.94 -1.37
CA THR A 154 9.33 12.84 -0.49
C THR A 154 7.93 13.15 0.02
N ILE A 155 6.94 12.33 -0.38
CA ILE A 155 5.54 12.47 0.04
C ILE A 155 5.04 11.09 0.44
N LEU A 156 4.55 10.94 1.67
CA LEU A 156 4.07 9.67 2.17
C LEU A 156 2.75 9.26 1.47
N PRO A 157 2.55 7.95 1.18
CA PRO A 157 1.45 7.51 0.32
C PRO A 157 0.14 7.27 1.08
N PHE A 158 -0.08 7.91 2.23
CA PHE A 158 -1.27 7.69 3.02
C PHE A 158 -2.11 8.97 3.20
N ALA A 159 -3.41 8.77 3.25
CA ALA A 159 -4.39 9.70 3.77
C ALA A 159 -5.55 8.88 4.34
N VAL A 160 -5.91 9.12 5.59
CA VAL A 160 -6.90 8.32 6.29
C VAL A 160 -8.11 9.18 6.63
N GLN A 161 -9.29 8.62 6.41
CA GLN A 161 -10.53 9.16 6.92
C GLN A 161 -11.04 8.22 8.02
N LEU A 162 -11.64 8.77 9.06
CA LEU A 162 -12.32 7.93 10.04
C LEU A 162 -13.41 7.10 9.32
N PRO A 163 -13.48 5.80 9.59
CA PRO A 163 -14.53 4.98 9.01
C PRO A 163 -15.90 5.43 9.55
N ASP A 164 -16.91 5.39 8.69
CA ASP A 164 -18.28 5.61 9.12
C ASP A 164 -18.66 4.60 10.22
N PRO A 165 -19.08 5.06 11.41
CA PRO A 165 -19.54 4.16 12.47
C PRO A 165 -20.68 3.24 12.05
N ALA A 166 -21.52 3.68 11.12
CA ALA A 166 -22.65 2.90 10.57
C ALA A 166 -22.22 1.87 9.53
N GLN A 167 -20.97 1.91 9.02
CA GLN A 167 -20.46 0.92 8.05
C GLN A 167 -20.49 -0.48 8.67
N PRO A 168 -21.33 -1.42 8.19
CA PRO A 168 -21.40 -2.75 8.75
C PRO A 168 -20.13 -3.56 8.42
N LEU A 169 -19.72 -4.38 9.36
CA LEU A 169 -18.79 -5.46 9.08
C LEU A 169 -19.54 -6.64 8.47
N PRO A 170 -18.96 -7.39 7.55
CA PRO A 170 -19.57 -8.60 6.99
C PRO A 170 -19.84 -9.65 8.07
N ASP A 171 -20.96 -10.36 7.99
CA ASP A 171 -21.40 -11.35 9.00
C ASP A 171 -20.33 -12.39 9.33
N ARG A 172 -19.63 -12.89 8.31
CA ARG A 172 -18.54 -13.86 8.50
C ARG A 172 -17.43 -13.32 9.39
N LEU A 173 -17.07 -12.03 9.23
CA LEU A 173 -16.05 -11.39 10.05
C LEU A 173 -16.58 -11.09 11.45
N GLN A 174 -17.83 -10.63 11.57
CA GLN A 174 -18.46 -10.39 12.88
C GLN A 174 -18.53 -11.66 13.71
N THR A 175 -18.97 -12.77 13.11
CA THR A 175 -19.03 -14.09 13.76
C THR A 175 -17.65 -14.54 14.24
N PHE A 176 -16.63 -14.38 13.39
CA PHE A 176 -15.25 -14.72 13.75
C PHE A 176 -14.75 -13.87 14.92
N MET A 177 -14.95 -12.56 14.88
CA MET A 177 -14.56 -11.63 15.95
C MET A 177 -15.27 -11.91 17.28
N ALA A 178 -16.53 -12.32 17.24
CA ALA A 178 -17.30 -12.66 18.44
C ALA A 178 -16.80 -13.96 19.09
N ALA A 179 -16.35 -14.92 18.29
CA ALA A 179 -15.81 -16.20 18.77
C ALA A 179 -14.38 -16.11 19.30
N HIS A 180 -13.59 -15.14 18.84
CA HIS A 180 -12.15 -15.08 19.10
C HIS A 180 -11.73 -13.80 19.83
N LYS A 181 -10.98 -13.97 20.93
CA LYS A 181 -10.35 -12.90 21.72
C LYS A 181 -9.00 -13.37 22.27
N PRO A 182 -7.91 -12.60 22.08
CA PRO A 182 -7.83 -11.37 21.28
C PRO A 182 -8.09 -11.61 19.79
N PHE A 183 -8.65 -10.61 19.12
CA PHE A 183 -8.84 -10.59 17.69
C PHE A 183 -7.67 -9.85 17.01
N LEU A 184 -6.83 -10.60 16.30
CA LEU A 184 -5.69 -10.09 15.54
C LEU A 184 -6.08 -9.88 14.07
N LEU A 185 -5.54 -8.84 13.45
CA LEU A 185 -5.82 -8.51 12.06
C LEU A 185 -4.53 -8.32 11.28
N THR A 186 -4.50 -8.86 10.08
CA THR A 186 -3.49 -8.52 9.06
C THR A 186 -4.19 -7.98 7.81
N VAL A 187 -3.65 -6.89 7.27
CA VAL A 187 -4.16 -6.27 6.04
C VAL A 187 -3.01 -6.06 5.06
N GLY A 188 -3.12 -6.65 3.89
CA GLY A 188 -2.10 -6.50 2.85
C GLY A 188 -2.25 -7.47 1.69
N LEU A 189 -1.30 -7.45 0.76
CA LEU A 189 -1.28 -8.40 -0.34
C LEU A 189 -0.83 -9.78 0.16
N LEU A 190 -1.34 -10.84 -0.46
CA LEU A 190 -0.92 -12.21 -0.16
C LEU A 190 0.27 -12.58 -1.04
N GLU A 191 1.42 -11.93 -0.77
CA GLU A 191 2.66 -12.06 -1.54
C GLU A 191 3.84 -12.44 -0.61
N PRO A 192 4.93 -13.03 -1.13
CA PRO A 192 6.03 -13.55 -0.31
C PRO A 192 6.63 -12.54 0.69
N GLU A 193 6.74 -11.28 0.28
CA GLU A 193 7.30 -10.23 1.13
C GLU A 193 6.48 -9.90 2.38
N TYR A 194 5.22 -10.36 2.47
CA TYR A 194 4.37 -10.16 3.64
C TYR A 194 4.64 -11.14 4.76
N ASP A 195 5.36 -12.23 4.51
CA ASP A 195 5.73 -13.28 5.46
C ASP A 195 4.53 -13.76 6.30
N LEU A 196 3.39 -14.01 5.62
CA LEU A 196 2.15 -14.43 6.27
C LEU A 196 2.25 -15.83 6.89
N GLY A 197 3.13 -16.66 6.34
CA GLY A 197 3.44 -17.98 6.92
C GLY A 197 3.94 -17.88 8.37
N LEU A 198 4.76 -16.88 8.68
CA LEU A 198 5.23 -16.59 10.02
C LEU A 198 4.05 -16.38 11.00
N GLN A 199 3.05 -15.60 10.59
CA GLN A 199 1.88 -15.31 11.42
C GLN A 199 1.03 -16.57 11.66
N ILE A 200 0.84 -17.40 10.61
CA ILE A 200 0.12 -18.67 10.70
C ILE A 200 0.83 -19.59 11.72
N GLU A 201 2.16 -19.70 11.64
CA GLU A 201 2.94 -20.54 12.57
C GLU A 201 2.91 -19.99 14.01
N ALA A 202 2.98 -18.67 14.17
CA ALA A 202 2.97 -18.02 15.49
C ALA A 202 1.64 -18.19 16.23
N MET A 203 0.54 -18.49 15.52
CA MET A 203 -0.75 -18.75 16.16
C MET A 203 -0.69 -19.93 17.15
N ALA A 204 0.19 -20.91 16.96
CA ALA A 204 0.36 -21.99 17.94
C ALA A 204 0.80 -21.42 19.30
N ASP A 205 1.84 -20.59 19.33
CA ASP A 205 2.39 -19.99 20.57
C ASP A 205 1.41 -18.98 21.19
N ILE A 206 0.68 -18.25 20.33
CA ILE A 206 -0.34 -17.30 20.78
C ILE A 206 -1.52 -18.03 21.45
N LEU A 207 -1.97 -19.17 20.90
CA LEU A 207 -3.07 -19.94 21.43
C LEU A 207 -2.74 -20.66 22.76
N GLU A 208 -1.48 -20.97 23.01
CA GLU A 208 -1.04 -21.45 24.32
C GLU A 208 -1.34 -20.47 25.46
N ARG A 209 -1.18 -19.17 25.19
CA ARG A 209 -1.42 -18.08 26.14
C ARG A 209 -2.85 -17.53 26.07
N PHE A 210 -3.45 -17.53 24.89
CA PHE A 210 -4.81 -17.05 24.63
C PHE A 210 -5.60 -18.11 23.85
N PRO A 211 -6.21 -19.10 24.51
CA PRO A 211 -6.85 -20.25 23.85
C PRO A 211 -8.00 -19.87 22.88
N ARG A 212 -8.51 -18.66 22.97
CA ARG A 212 -9.54 -18.13 22.06
C ARG A 212 -9.04 -17.05 21.12
N ALA A 213 -7.73 -16.89 20.96
CA ALA A 213 -7.20 -15.93 19.98
C ALA A 213 -7.63 -16.28 18.57
N GLY A 214 -7.80 -15.26 17.73
CA GLY A 214 -8.06 -15.44 16.30
C GLY A 214 -7.33 -14.43 15.44
N LEU A 215 -6.88 -14.90 14.28
CA LEU A 215 -6.20 -14.09 13.27
C LEU A 215 -7.06 -14.02 12.01
N ALA A 216 -7.48 -12.82 11.63
CA ALA A 216 -8.04 -12.58 10.29
C ALA A 216 -6.97 -12.00 9.36
N ILE A 217 -6.82 -12.60 8.19
CA ILE A 217 -5.93 -12.15 7.11
C ILE A 217 -6.81 -11.60 5.99
N VAL A 218 -6.70 -10.29 5.74
CA VAL A 218 -7.49 -9.55 4.75
C VAL A 218 -6.59 -9.11 3.61
N GLY A 219 -6.96 -9.50 2.40
CA GLY A 219 -6.28 -9.15 1.16
C GLY A 219 -6.35 -10.26 0.12
N ALA A 220 -5.74 -10.03 -1.03
CA ALA A 220 -5.63 -10.98 -2.13
C ALA A 220 -4.19 -10.98 -2.67
N GLY A 221 -3.79 -12.06 -3.33
CA GLY A 221 -2.46 -12.16 -3.93
C GLY A 221 -2.14 -13.57 -4.43
N SER A 222 -0.91 -13.74 -4.91
CA SER A 222 -0.46 -14.96 -5.55
C SER A 222 -0.37 -16.17 -4.59
N LEU A 223 -0.23 -15.92 -3.29
CA LEU A 223 -0.11 -16.97 -2.28
C LEU A 223 -1.44 -17.45 -1.69
N GLU A 224 -2.60 -16.95 -2.12
CA GLU A 224 -3.89 -17.25 -1.50
C GLU A 224 -4.13 -18.76 -1.36
N GLU A 225 -3.96 -19.51 -2.42
CA GLU A 225 -4.19 -20.96 -2.43
C GLU A 225 -3.17 -21.73 -1.55
N SER A 226 -1.92 -21.26 -1.54
CA SER A 226 -0.87 -21.84 -0.68
C SER A 226 -1.16 -21.60 0.80
N LEU A 227 -1.55 -20.39 1.16
CA LEU A 227 -1.91 -20.02 2.54
C LEU A 227 -3.15 -20.78 3.00
N ARG A 228 -4.16 -20.94 2.14
CA ARG A 228 -5.35 -21.74 2.44
C ARG A 228 -5.00 -23.18 2.80
N ARG A 229 -4.11 -23.82 2.02
CA ARG A 229 -3.62 -25.19 2.32
C ARG A 229 -2.80 -25.24 3.61
N GLN A 230 -1.93 -24.24 3.84
CA GLN A 230 -1.14 -24.16 5.07
C GLN A 230 -2.03 -24.04 6.31
N ILE A 231 -3.06 -23.19 6.26
CA ILE A 231 -4.03 -23.02 7.35
C ILE A 231 -4.79 -24.33 7.59
N ALA A 232 -5.32 -24.96 6.54
CA ALA A 232 -6.11 -26.19 6.66
C ALA A 232 -5.32 -27.37 7.26
N ALA A 233 -3.99 -27.37 7.15
CA ALA A 233 -3.12 -28.38 7.73
C ALA A 233 -2.83 -28.15 9.23
N LYS A 234 -3.29 -27.05 9.84
CA LYS A 234 -3.03 -26.74 11.25
C LYS A 234 -4.14 -27.27 12.15
N PRO A 235 -3.81 -27.77 13.36
CA PRO A 235 -4.82 -28.21 14.33
C PRO A 235 -5.69 -27.07 14.85
N TYR A 236 -5.27 -25.83 14.63
CA TYR A 236 -5.94 -24.58 15.00
C TYR A 236 -6.46 -23.80 13.77
N ALA A 237 -6.79 -24.49 12.68
CA ALA A 237 -7.27 -23.88 11.45
C ALA A 237 -8.49 -22.95 11.67
N GLU A 238 -9.37 -23.31 12.60
CA GLU A 238 -10.56 -22.53 12.95
C GLU A 238 -10.25 -21.17 13.58
N SER A 239 -9.07 -21.03 14.18
CA SER A 239 -8.58 -19.76 14.76
C SER A 239 -7.97 -18.82 13.70
N ILE A 240 -7.97 -19.19 12.42
CA ILE A 240 -7.41 -18.37 11.34
C ILE A 240 -8.43 -18.20 10.23
N LEU A 241 -8.80 -16.96 9.96
CA LEU A 241 -9.73 -16.58 8.91
C LEU A 241 -8.97 -15.95 7.73
N LEU A 242 -8.75 -16.69 6.64
CA LEU A 242 -8.34 -16.10 5.37
C LEU A 242 -9.60 -15.51 4.71
N TYR A 243 -9.77 -14.18 4.85
CA TYR A 243 -11.01 -13.52 4.47
C TYR A 243 -11.10 -13.26 2.95
N GLY A 244 -10.00 -12.88 2.32
CA GLY A 244 -9.95 -12.36 0.96
C GLY A 244 -9.90 -10.84 0.92
N ASP A 245 -10.11 -10.26 -0.26
CA ASP A 245 -10.11 -8.80 -0.45
C ASP A 245 -11.34 -8.15 0.20
N MET A 246 -11.16 -6.93 0.72
CA MET A 246 -12.20 -6.21 1.45
C MET A 246 -12.18 -4.73 1.09
N PRO A 247 -13.35 -4.09 0.89
CA PRO A 247 -13.42 -2.64 0.68
C PRO A 247 -12.76 -1.86 1.80
N ARG A 248 -12.04 -0.78 1.46
CA ARG A 248 -11.26 0.01 2.42
C ARG A 248 -12.07 0.49 3.63
N ALA A 249 -13.30 0.97 3.43
CA ALA A 249 -14.14 1.42 4.54
C ALA A 249 -14.40 0.30 5.57
N VAL A 250 -14.66 -0.92 5.08
CA VAL A 250 -14.85 -2.10 5.92
C VAL A 250 -13.55 -2.51 6.61
N THR A 251 -12.42 -2.46 5.88
CA THR A 251 -11.08 -2.73 6.42
C THR A 251 -10.73 -1.80 7.57
N LEU A 252 -10.98 -0.49 7.44
CA LEU A 252 -10.76 0.48 8.51
C LEU A 252 -11.66 0.20 9.73
N ARG A 253 -12.91 -0.24 9.53
CA ARG A 253 -13.78 -0.70 10.62
C ARG A 253 -13.22 -1.93 11.33
N ALA A 254 -12.70 -2.90 10.57
CA ALA A 254 -12.05 -4.09 11.14
C ALA A 254 -10.78 -3.72 11.93
N MET A 255 -9.95 -2.80 11.42
CA MET A 255 -8.78 -2.26 12.12
C MET A 255 -9.18 -1.58 13.43
N LEU A 256 -10.26 -0.79 13.43
CA LEU A 256 -10.76 -0.13 14.64
C LEU A 256 -11.27 -1.15 15.66
N ALA A 257 -11.69 -2.32 15.26
CA ALA A 257 -12.28 -3.34 16.12
C ALA A 257 -11.25 -4.40 16.59
N CYS A 258 -10.10 -4.58 15.93
CA CYS A 258 -9.10 -5.57 16.31
C CYS A 258 -8.30 -5.16 17.56
N ASP A 259 -7.80 -6.13 18.30
CA ASP A 259 -6.96 -5.88 19.49
C ASP A 259 -5.52 -5.51 19.10
N ALA A 260 -5.01 -6.04 17.98
CA ALA A 260 -3.76 -5.61 17.37
C ALA A 260 -3.74 -5.87 15.86
N LEU A 261 -3.05 -4.97 15.11
CA LEU A 261 -2.68 -5.19 13.71
C LEU A 261 -1.30 -5.82 13.64
N LEU A 262 -1.15 -6.90 12.85
CA LEU A 262 0.14 -7.54 12.57
C LEU A 262 0.66 -7.11 11.19
N ARG A 263 1.96 -6.78 11.12
CA ARG A 263 2.65 -6.43 9.88
C ARG A 263 4.05 -7.03 9.83
N THR A 264 4.18 -8.22 9.28
CA THR A 264 5.43 -9.02 9.27
C THR A 264 6.26 -8.90 8.00
N THR A 265 6.07 -7.84 7.22
CA THR A 265 6.75 -7.67 5.93
C THR A 265 8.26 -7.62 6.05
N LEU A 266 8.94 -8.30 5.13
CA LEU A 266 10.40 -8.33 5.01
C LEU A 266 10.96 -6.96 4.60
N TYR A 267 10.24 -6.25 3.76
CA TYR A 267 10.51 -4.87 3.33
C TYR A 267 9.20 -4.15 3.00
N ASP A 268 9.24 -2.81 3.04
CA ASP A 268 8.08 -1.97 2.75
C ASP A 268 8.56 -0.65 2.13
N GLY A 269 7.71 0.02 1.37
CA GLY A 269 7.97 1.39 0.92
C GLY A 269 7.64 2.40 2.01
N ASP A 270 6.37 2.40 2.37
CA ASP A 270 5.74 2.99 3.55
C ASP A 270 4.38 2.32 3.67
N SER A 271 4.13 1.66 4.79
CA SER A 271 2.94 0.83 4.95
C SER A 271 1.70 1.66 5.25
N VAL A 272 0.81 1.80 4.26
CA VAL A 272 -0.47 2.50 4.42
C VAL A 272 -1.29 1.88 5.56
N SER A 273 -1.40 0.55 5.64
CA SER A 273 -2.20 -0.11 6.69
C SER A 273 -1.64 0.11 8.11
N VAL A 274 -0.32 0.22 8.26
CA VAL A 274 0.30 0.58 9.55
C VAL A 274 -0.08 2.00 9.94
N ARG A 275 0.01 2.96 9.03
CA ARG A 275 -0.36 4.35 9.31
C ARG A 275 -1.84 4.52 9.59
N GLU A 276 -2.69 3.78 8.86
CA GLU A 276 -4.13 3.72 9.11
C GLU A 276 -4.43 3.21 10.52
N ALA A 277 -3.79 2.12 10.93
CA ALA A 277 -3.97 1.55 12.27
C ALA A 277 -3.50 2.51 13.37
N LEU A 278 -2.34 3.17 13.20
CA LEU A 278 -1.83 4.17 14.14
C LEU A 278 -2.78 5.38 14.24
N TYR A 279 -3.30 5.87 13.10
CA TYR A 279 -4.28 6.94 13.08
C TYR A 279 -5.56 6.56 13.85
N LEU A 280 -6.01 5.31 13.70
CA LEU A 280 -7.17 4.77 14.43
C LEU A 280 -6.87 4.46 15.91
N GLY A 281 -5.62 4.56 16.36
CA GLY A 281 -5.19 4.19 17.69
C GLY A 281 -5.14 2.69 17.93
N THR A 282 -5.12 1.90 16.87
CA THR A 282 -5.01 0.45 16.96
C THR A 282 -3.55 0.07 17.21
N PRO A 283 -3.25 -0.76 18.22
CA PRO A 283 -1.90 -1.24 18.45
C PRO A 283 -1.35 -1.98 17.23
N VAL A 284 -0.08 -1.74 16.90
CA VAL A 284 0.57 -2.38 15.75
C VAL A 284 1.82 -3.12 16.20
N ILE A 285 1.90 -4.39 15.80
CA ILE A 285 3.11 -5.23 15.95
C ILE A 285 3.69 -5.42 14.54
N ALA A 286 4.92 -4.98 14.33
CA ALA A 286 5.54 -5.03 13.02
C ALA A 286 6.99 -5.50 13.06
N THR A 287 7.45 -6.13 11.98
CA THR A 287 8.88 -6.41 11.80
C THR A 287 9.65 -5.11 11.62
N ASP A 288 10.82 -5.02 12.27
CA ASP A 288 11.77 -3.93 12.06
C ASP A 288 12.51 -4.15 10.73
N ASN A 289 12.04 -3.48 9.71
CA ASN A 289 12.65 -3.50 8.38
C ASN A 289 13.31 -2.15 8.00
N GLY A 290 13.56 -1.29 9.00
CA GLY A 290 14.17 0.02 8.83
C GLY A 290 13.24 1.12 8.27
N MET A 291 11.96 0.79 7.95
CA MET A 291 11.02 1.70 7.28
C MET A 291 9.75 1.96 8.11
N ARG A 292 9.83 1.78 9.42
CA ARG A 292 8.65 1.88 10.28
C ARG A 292 8.51 3.27 10.90
N PRO A 293 7.28 3.82 10.95
CA PRO A 293 7.01 5.01 11.74
C PRO A 293 7.17 4.72 13.25
N ALA A 294 7.26 5.76 14.07
CA ALA A 294 7.24 5.60 15.52
C ALA A 294 5.86 5.11 16.03
N GLY A 295 5.85 4.52 17.22
CA GLY A 295 4.61 4.13 17.91
C GLY A 295 4.19 2.66 17.73
N LEU A 296 5.06 1.81 17.17
CA LEU A 296 4.81 0.39 17.00
C LEU A 296 5.59 -0.46 18.02
N ARG A 297 5.10 -1.68 18.27
CA ARG A 297 5.90 -2.75 18.85
C ARG A 297 6.70 -3.43 17.74
N LEU A 298 8.01 -3.21 17.71
CA LEU A 298 8.90 -3.80 16.71
C LEU A 298 9.42 -5.16 17.14
N ILE A 299 9.52 -6.06 16.17
CA ILE A 299 10.10 -7.40 16.32
C ILE A 299 11.15 -7.66 15.22
N PRO A 300 12.12 -8.56 15.42
CA PRO A 300 13.01 -8.97 14.33
C PRO A 300 12.26 -9.61 13.17
N ILE A 301 12.79 -9.48 11.95
CA ILE A 301 12.25 -10.11 10.74
C ILE A 301 12.26 -11.63 10.90
N SER A 302 11.17 -12.29 10.46
CA SER A 302 11.00 -13.75 10.44
C SER A 302 11.25 -14.44 11.81
N ASN A 303 10.89 -13.77 12.90
CA ASN A 303 11.05 -14.31 14.24
C ASN A 303 9.69 -14.63 14.88
N ARG A 304 9.35 -15.93 14.86
CA ARG A 304 8.06 -16.46 15.35
C ARG A 304 7.87 -16.23 16.85
N GLU A 305 8.88 -16.56 17.65
CA GLU A 305 8.84 -16.45 19.12
C GLU A 305 8.59 -14.99 19.54
N ARG A 306 9.35 -14.06 18.95
CA ARG A 306 9.19 -12.62 19.22
C ARG A 306 7.84 -12.07 18.77
N LEU A 307 7.22 -12.64 17.74
CA LEU A 307 5.86 -12.28 17.36
C LEU A 307 4.86 -12.71 18.44
N GLY A 308 4.95 -13.94 18.92
CA GLY A 308 4.10 -14.46 20.01
C GLY A 308 4.25 -13.65 21.31
N ASP A 309 5.48 -13.33 21.70
CA ASP A 309 5.78 -12.49 22.87
C ASP A 309 5.21 -11.08 22.72
N ALA A 310 5.40 -10.46 21.56
CA ALA A 310 4.88 -9.12 21.30
C ALA A 310 3.35 -9.07 21.33
N VAL A 311 2.67 -10.09 20.83
CA VAL A 311 1.20 -10.20 20.95
C VAL A 311 0.79 -10.29 22.40
N PHE A 312 1.48 -11.11 23.20
CA PHE A 312 1.21 -11.22 24.62
C PHE A 312 1.38 -9.87 25.33
N ASP A 313 2.52 -9.20 25.13
CA ASP A 313 2.83 -7.92 25.76
C ASP A 313 1.76 -6.86 25.43
N VAL A 314 1.40 -6.74 24.14
CA VAL A 314 0.45 -5.72 23.67
C VAL A 314 -0.95 -5.96 24.19
N VAL A 315 -1.42 -7.22 24.16
CA VAL A 315 -2.77 -7.59 24.62
C VAL A 315 -2.89 -7.54 26.13
N ALA A 316 -1.88 -8.06 26.87
CA ALA A 316 -1.89 -8.04 28.34
C ALA A 316 -1.77 -6.63 28.91
N ALA A 317 -1.05 -5.74 28.25
CA ALA A 317 -0.91 -4.34 28.68
C ALA A 317 -2.24 -3.59 28.65
N GLY A 318 -3.23 -4.01 27.84
CA GLY A 318 -4.55 -3.37 27.74
C GLY A 318 -4.44 -1.87 27.44
N GLN A 319 -3.44 -1.46 26.66
CA GLN A 319 -3.11 -0.05 26.46
C GLN A 319 -4.30 0.71 25.85
N PRO A 320 -4.64 1.89 26.40
CA PRO A 320 -5.67 2.72 25.80
C PRO A 320 -5.26 3.10 24.36
N ARG A 321 -6.20 3.03 23.43
CA ARG A 321 -5.98 3.45 22.06
C ARG A 321 -5.62 4.93 22.03
N LYS A 322 -4.49 5.26 21.41
CA LYS A 322 -4.02 6.64 21.21
C LYS A 322 -3.98 6.93 19.71
N PRO A 323 -5.06 7.49 19.14
CA PRO A 323 -5.05 7.91 17.75
C PRO A 323 -3.92 8.91 17.47
N MET A 324 -3.24 8.76 16.35
CA MET A 324 -2.32 9.78 15.87
C MET A 324 -3.09 10.96 15.28
N ALA A 325 -2.55 12.16 15.45
CA ALA A 325 -3.18 13.38 14.92
C ALA A 325 -3.02 13.54 13.39
N ASP A 326 -2.03 12.86 12.80
CA ASP A 326 -1.71 12.99 11.38
C ASP A 326 -2.62 12.05 10.55
N ASP A 327 -3.63 12.64 9.91
CA ASP A 327 -4.54 11.96 8.98
C ASP A 327 -3.97 11.82 7.56
N GLY A 328 -2.78 12.35 7.30
CA GLY A 328 -2.13 12.33 5.99
C GLY A 328 -2.75 13.29 4.96
N LEU A 329 -3.66 14.17 5.32
CA LEU A 329 -4.25 15.14 4.41
C LEU A 329 -3.19 16.08 3.81
N GLU A 330 -2.15 16.39 4.57
CA GLU A 330 -1.02 17.20 4.10
C GLU A 330 -0.25 16.52 2.97
N ASN A 331 -0.21 15.18 2.91
CA ASN A 331 0.38 14.46 1.78
C ASN A 331 -0.40 14.72 0.48
N LEU A 332 -1.73 14.73 0.54
CA LEU A 332 -2.58 15.03 -0.62
C LEU A 332 -2.41 16.49 -1.07
N ARG A 333 -2.33 17.42 -0.13
CA ARG A 333 -2.02 18.83 -0.41
C ARG A 333 -0.64 18.99 -1.03
N ALA A 334 0.34 18.22 -0.58
CA ALA A 334 1.69 18.25 -1.13
C ALA A 334 1.73 17.74 -2.59
N VAL A 335 0.93 16.71 -2.92
CA VAL A 335 0.76 16.26 -4.31
C VAL A 335 0.15 17.36 -5.17
N GLU A 336 -0.91 18.02 -4.70
CA GLU A 336 -1.56 19.12 -5.44
C GLU A 336 -0.59 20.31 -5.63
N ARG A 337 0.17 20.70 -4.58
CA ARG A 337 1.22 21.74 -4.69
C ARG A 337 2.26 21.37 -5.73
N LEU A 338 2.77 20.12 -5.70
CA LEU A 338 3.71 19.65 -6.72
C LEU A 338 3.14 19.84 -8.13
N TYR A 339 1.87 19.49 -8.37
CA TYR A 339 1.25 19.67 -9.68
C TYR A 339 1.22 21.13 -10.15
N ARG A 340 1.00 22.07 -9.24
CA ARG A 340 1.00 23.52 -9.53
C ARG A 340 2.39 24.09 -9.76
N GLU A 341 3.42 23.46 -9.19
CA GLU A 341 4.82 23.88 -9.27
C GLU A 341 5.58 23.23 -10.45
N LEU A 342 4.96 22.33 -11.22
CA LEU A 342 5.62 21.69 -12.35
C LEU A 342 6.06 22.71 -13.41
N PRO A 343 7.31 22.59 -13.93
CA PRO A 343 7.92 23.56 -14.85
C PRO A 343 7.18 23.69 -16.18
#